data_a37189d36b998c2d39be05b717ed66e7
#
_entry.id   a37189d36b998c2d39be05b717ed66e7
#
_cell.length_a   1.000
_cell.length_b   1.000
_cell.length_c   1.000
_cell.angle_alpha   90.00
_cell.angle_beta   90.00
_cell.angle_gamma   90.00
#
_symmetry.space_group_name_H-M   'P 1'
#
loop_
_entity.id
_entity.type
_entity.pdbx_description
1 polymer ?
#
loop_
_entity_poly.entity_id
_entity_poly.type
_entity_poly.pdbx_seq_one_letter_code
_entity_poly.pdbx_strand_id
1 'polypeptide(L)'
;MKMKRKAVMAMCGLGTSTIDRYMENGYFPRPIPLTTVWESNDIKLWVKSHGKGPLGHTYGYGCHGSDNKVWPTWDETVADARKQNDIEISKATEATRDFELSLEEARNKAQAELNQKHEGAVNLRYVTERLRDIKNMDEVEAFYKECVYNIGINTLRNGEADG
;
A
#
# COMPACT_ATOMS: atom_id res chain seq x y z
N MET A 1 16.48 9.59 8.69
CA MET A 1 17.71 10.27 8.16
C MET A 1 17.66 11.71 8.60
N LYS A 2 18.78 12.23 9.12
CA LYS A 2 18.87 13.56 9.73
C LYS A 2 19.36 14.61 8.74
N MET A 3 18.81 15.82 8.78
CA MET A 3 19.17 16.93 7.89
C MET A 3 19.69 18.12 8.66
N LYS A 4 20.79 18.70 8.20
CA LYS A 4 21.33 19.96 8.72
C LYS A 4 20.58 21.15 8.13
N ARG A 5 20.63 22.31 8.80
CA ARG A 5 19.92 23.55 8.39
C ARG A 5 20.13 23.91 6.91
N LYS A 6 21.35 23.85 6.40
CA LYS A 6 21.64 24.16 5.00
C LYS A 6 20.88 23.27 4.00
N ALA A 7 20.74 21.97 4.31
CA ALA A 7 19.98 21.05 3.49
C ALA A 7 18.47 21.30 3.58
N VAL A 8 17.98 21.66 4.76
CA VAL A 8 16.59 22.06 4.99
C VAL A 8 16.25 23.30 4.18
N MET A 9 17.09 24.35 4.25
CA MET A 9 16.92 25.56 3.46
C MET A 9 16.85 25.29 1.96
N ALA A 10 17.73 24.43 1.46
CA ALA A 10 17.76 24.05 0.05
C ALA A 10 16.50 23.28 -0.36
N MET A 11 16.03 22.37 0.50
CA MET A 11 14.83 21.57 0.20
C MET A 11 13.53 22.39 0.25
N CYS A 12 13.42 23.30 1.23
CA CYS A 12 12.24 24.15 1.40
C CYS A 12 12.28 25.41 0.52
N GLY A 13 13.45 25.82 0.03
CA GLY A 13 13.66 27.07 -0.68
C GLY A 13 13.47 28.31 0.22
N LEU A 14 13.73 28.19 1.53
CA LEU A 14 13.53 29.22 2.52
C LEU A 14 14.85 29.70 3.12
N GLY A 15 14.92 30.96 3.48
CA GLY A 15 16.04 31.54 4.23
C GLY A 15 15.99 31.20 5.72
N THR A 16 17.13 31.36 6.39
CA THR A 16 17.25 31.06 7.84
C THR A 16 16.22 31.80 8.68
N SER A 17 16.10 33.10 8.52
CA SER A 17 15.17 33.94 9.28
C SER A 17 13.70 33.57 9.04
N THR A 18 13.38 33.11 7.85
CA THR A 18 12.02 32.63 7.52
C THR A 18 11.70 31.31 8.23
N ILE A 19 12.67 30.38 8.23
CA ILE A 19 12.53 29.11 8.96
C ILE A 19 12.37 29.36 10.46
N ASP A 20 13.22 30.22 11.05
CA ASP A 20 13.15 30.52 12.48
C ASP A 20 11.79 31.14 12.84
N ARG A 21 11.30 32.07 12.07
CA ARG A 21 9.99 32.68 12.26
C ARG A 21 8.83 31.70 12.13
N TYR A 22 8.90 30.76 11.17
CA TYR A 22 7.88 29.73 11.02
C TYR A 22 7.90 28.72 12.16
N MET A 23 9.08 28.40 12.69
CA MET A 23 9.19 27.57 13.89
C MET A 23 8.61 28.26 15.13
N GLU A 24 8.90 29.56 15.32
CA GLU A 24 8.36 30.36 16.43
C GLU A 24 6.82 30.40 16.41
N ASN A 25 6.23 30.50 15.22
CA ASN A 25 4.79 30.53 15.03
C ASN A 25 4.12 29.15 14.92
N GLY A 26 4.89 28.06 15.04
CA GLY A 26 4.36 26.69 15.01
C GLY A 26 4.00 26.16 13.63
N TYR A 27 4.45 26.79 12.55
CA TYR A 27 4.16 26.38 11.17
C TYR A 27 5.25 25.53 10.50
N PHE A 28 6.34 25.30 11.19
CA PHE A 28 7.48 24.55 10.67
C PHE A 28 7.92 23.47 11.66
N PRO A 29 8.41 22.31 11.18
CA PRO A 29 8.95 21.27 12.05
C PRO A 29 10.05 21.80 12.97
N ARG A 30 10.05 21.37 14.21
CA ARG A 30 11.13 21.67 15.14
C ARG A 30 12.31 20.74 14.93
N PRO A 31 13.55 21.19 15.17
CA PRO A 31 14.70 20.31 15.16
C PRO A 31 14.58 19.27 16.27
N ILE A 32 15.31 18.17 16.12
CA ILE A 32 15.43 17.15 17.16
C ILE A 32 15.90 17.83 18.46
N PRO A 33 15.27 17.53 19.61
CA PRO A 33 15.63 18.16 20.88
C PRO A 33 17.15 18.14 21.14
N LEU A 34 17.67 19.24 21.64
CA LEU A 34 19.09 19.47 21.93
C LEU A 34 20.02 19.40 20.69
N THR A 35 19.48 19.53 19.49
CA THR A 35 20.29 19.52 18.26
C THR A 35 19.89 20.65 17.33
N THR A 36 20.68 20.86 16.27
CA THR A 36 20.40 21.78 15.16
C THR A 36 20.05 21.05 13.85
N VAL A 37 19.55 19.83 13.97
CA VAL A 37 19.18 18.97 12.83
C VAL A 37 17.72 18.54 12.90
N TRP A 38 17.12 18.27 11.75
CA TRP A 38 15.73 17.85 11.59
C TRP A 38 15.65 16.41 11.11
N GLU A 39 14.56 15.74 11.40
CA GLU A 39 14.21 14.50 10.72
C GLU A 39 13.83 14.80 9.26
N SER A 40 14.42 14.05 8.32
CA SER A 40 14.17 14.30 6.90
C SER A 40 12.73 14.04 6.47
N ASN A 41 12.04 13.14 7.16
CA ASN A 41 10.64 12.83 6.88
C ASN A 41 9.73 14.01 7.24
N ASP A 42 10.01 14.70 8.33
CA ASP A 42 9.25 15.89 8.73
C ASP A 42 9.40 17.01 7.71
N ILE A 43 10.61 17.24 7.22
CA ILE A 43 10.85 18.25 6.18
C ILE A 43 10.17 17.87 4.86
N LYS A 44 10.23 16.61 4.45
CA LYS A 44 9.53 16.13 3.25
C LYS A 44 8.01 16.29 3.37
N LEU A 45 7.45 15.95 4.53
CA LEU A 45 6.03 16.13 4.81
C LEU A 45 5.64 17.60 4.74
N TRP A 46 6.44 18.47 5.35
CA TRP A 46 6.19 19.91 5.30
C TRP A 46 6.20 20.45 3.87
N VAL A 47 7.21 20.08 3.06
CA VAL A 47 7.29 20.48 1.64
C VAL A 47 6.11 19.95 0.83
N LYS A 48 5.68 18.71 1.09
CA LYS A 48 4.50 18.12 0.45
C LYS A 48 3.21 18.89 0.76
N SER A 49 3.06 19.33 2.02
CA SER A 49 1.84 19.98 2.49
C SER A 49 1.78 21.48 2.19
N HIS A 50 2.92 22.18 2.19
CA HIS A 50 3.00 23.64 2.10
C HIS A 50 3.61 24.14 0.77
N GLY A 51 4.10 23.24 -0.04
CA GLY A 51 4.78 23.58 -1.29
C GLY A 51 6.22 24.04 -1.07
N LYS A 52 6.91 24.24 -2.17
CA LYS A 52 8.34 24.55 -2.22
C LYS A 52 8.56 26.02 -2.53
N GLY A 53 9.40 26.64 -1.77
CA GLY A 53 10.07 27.65 -2.32
C GLY A 53 9.99 29.03 -2.13
N PRO A 54 10.66 29.81 -2.94
CA PRO A 54 10.51 31.24 -2.87
C PRO A 54 9.06 31.64 -3.11
N LEU A 55 8.25 30.76 -3.60
CA LEU A 55 6.82 30.93 -3.74
C LEU A 55 6.09 30.82 -2.40
N GLY A 56 6.68 30.18 -1.42
CA GLY A 56 6.17 30.17 -0.04
C GLY A 56 6.25 31.53 0.66
N HIS A 57 6.98 32.49 0.12
CA HIS A 57 6.99 33.84 0.68
C HIS A 57 5.74 34.67 0.33
N THR A 58 4.93 34.23 -0.58
CA THR A 58 3.59 34.77 -0.74
C THR A 58 2.72 34.55 0.50
N TYR A 59 3.11 33.61 1.35
CA TYR A 59 2.51 33.42 2.66
C TYR A 59 3.16 34.39 3.65
N GLY A 60 2.58 35.55 3.77
CA GLY A 60 3.05 36.58 4.68
C GLY A 60 2.94 36.20 6.15
N TYR A 61 3.32 37.10 7.01
CA TYR A 61 3.07 37.00 8.44
C TYR A 61 1.59 36.81 8.69
N GLY A 62 1.22 35.78 9.41
CA GLY A 62 -0.16 35.38 9.65
C GLY A 62 -0.60 34.18 8.84
N CYS A 63 0.31 33.63 8.00
CA CYS A 63 0.16 32.35 7.31
C CYS A 63 -1.17 32.20 6.58
N HIS A 64 -1.53 33.25 5.85
CA HIS A 64 -2.63 33.20 4.91
C HIS A 64 -2.08 32.86 3.53
N GLY A 65 -2.68 31.87 2.88
CA GLY A 65 -2.45 31.59 1.49
C GLY A 65 -2.96 32.71 0.58
N SER A 66 -2.59 32.67 -0.68
CA SER A 66 -3.08 33.63 -1.70
C SER A 66 -4.62 33.61 -1.85
N ASP A 67 -5.26 32.58 -1.33
CA ASP A 67 -6.71 32.37 -1.29
C ASP A 67 -7.34 32.73 0.08
N ASN A 68 -6.62 33.46 0.93
CA ASN A 68 -7.00 33.81 2.31
C ASN A 68 -7.22 32.61 3.25
N LYS A 69 -6.75 31.41 2.88
CA LYS A 69 -6.78 30.28 3.79
C LYS A 69 -5.67 30.37 4.82
N VAL A 70 -6.03 30.11 6.06
CA VAL A 70 -5.06 30.00 7.15
C VAL A 70 -4.25 28.73 6.97
N TRP A 71 -2.93 28.84 7.04
CA TRP A 71 -2.05 27.67 7.01
C TRP A 71 -2.29 26.82 8.26
N PRO A 72 -2.33 25.51 8.13
CA PRO A 72 -2.34 24.62 9.27
C PRO A 72 -1.02 24.74 10.03
N THR A 73 -1.07 24.60 11.33
CA THR A 73 0.13 24.45 12.15
C THR A 73 0.84 23.14 11.82
N TRP A 74 2.10 23.01 12.22
CA TRP A 74 2.84 21.76 12.04
C TRP A 74 2.14 20.58 12.72
N ASP A 75 1.60 20.79 13.92
CA ASP A 75 0.89 19.74 14.66
C ASP A 75 -0.39 19.29 13.94
N GLU A 76 -1.15 20.21 13.37
CA GLU A 76 -2.32 19.89 12.53
C GLU A 76 -1.91 19.13 11.26
N THR A 77 -0.82 19.55 10.61
CA THR A 77 -0.28 18.87 9.43
C THR A 77 0.12 17.42 9.74
N VAL A 78 0.76 17.19 10.88
CA VAL A 78 1.13 15.85 11.34
C VAL A 78 -0.11 15.02 11.66
N ALA A 79 -1.10 15.59 12.32
CA ALA A 79 -2.35 14.91 12.65
C ALA A 79 -3.11 14.45 11.39
N ASP A 80 -3.23 15.35 10.40
CA ASP A 80 -3.85 15.03 9.13
C ASP A 80 -3.09 13.93 8.35
N ALA A 81 -1.76 14.01 8.33
CA ALA A 81 -0.94 12.98 7.68
C ALA A 81 -1.11 11.61 8.33
N ARG A 82 -1.18 11.54 9.66
CA ARG A 82 -1.46 10.28 10.39
C ARG A 82 -2.84 9.73 10.03
N LYS A 83 -3.86 10.58 10.05
CA LYS A 83 -5.22 10.19 9.69
C LYS A 83 -5.30 9.64 8.26
N GLN A 84 -4.63 10.27 7.30
CA GLN A 84 -4.58 9.77 5.92
C GLN A 84 -3.88 8.42 5.82
N ASN A 85 -2.75 8.25 6.52
CA ASN A 85 -2.03 6.99 6.56
C ASN A 85 -2.87 5.85 7.16
N ASP A 86 -3.63 6.12 8.25
CA ASP A 86 -4.52 5.14 8.85
C ASP A 86 -5.66 4.74 7.89
N ILE A 87 -6.19 5.69 7.12
CA ILE A 87 -7.19 5.41 6.08
C ILE A 87 -6.61 4.55 4.96
N GLU A 88 -5.38 4.84 4.51
CA GLU A 88 -4.70 4.04 3.47
C GLU A 88 -4.41 2.62 3.94
N ILE A 89 -3.95 2.46 5.18
CA ILE A 89 -3.72 1.14 5.80
C ILE A 89 -5.03 0.35 5.89
N SER A 90 -6.12 0.99 6.33
CA SER A 90 -7.42 0.34 6.44
C SER A 90 -7.93 -0.15 5.08
N LYS A 91 -7.82 0.68 4.03
CA LYS A 91 -8.20 0.32 2.67
C LYS A 91 -7.35 -0.83 2.11
N ALA A 92 -6.03 -0.80 2.35
CA ALA A 92 -5.13 -1.87 1.92
C ALA A 92 -5.46 -3.20 2.62
N THR A 93 -5.78 -3.15 3.91
CA THR A 93 -6.17 -4.32 4.69
C THR A 93 -7.49 -4.91 4.19
N GLU A 94 -8.48 -4.06 3.90
CA GLU A 94 -9.77 -4.48 3.35
C GLU A 94 -9.60 -5.14 1.96
N ALA A 95 -8.84 -4.51 1.06
CA ALA A 95 -8.54 -5.07 -0.25
C ALA A 95 -7.80 -6.42 -0.18
N THR A 96 -6.90 -6.59 0.77
CA THR A 96 -6.20 -7.87 1.00
C THR A 96 -7.18 -8.95 1.47
N ARG A 97 -8.08 -8.60 2.40
CA ARG A 97 -9.11 -9.52 2.89
C ARG A 97 -10.06 -9.97 1.79
N ASP A 98 -10.51 -9.02 0.95
CA ASP A 98 -11.41 -9.32 -0.17
C ASP A 98 -10.73 -10.24 -1.20
N PHE A 99 -9.45 -10.02 -1.46
CA PHE A 99 -8.67 -10.90 -2.32
C PHE A 99 -8.53 -12.31 -1.74
N GLU A 100 -8.25 -12.45 -0.44
CA GLU A 100 -8.14 -13.74 0.23
C GLU A 100 -9.46 -14.52 0.19
N LEU A 101 -10.60 -13.85 0.43
CA LEU A 101 -11.93 -14.45 0.33
C LEU A 101 -12.22 -14.93 -1.10
N SER A 102 -11.93 -14.12 -2.11
CA SER A 102 -12.13 -14.49 -3.51
C SER A 102 -11.27 -15.68 -3.92
N LEU A 103 -10.04 -15.75 -3.44
CA LEU A 103 -9.13 -16.86 -3.71
C LEU A 103 -9.64 -18.16 -3.04
N GLU A 104 -10.15 -18.08 -1.83
CA GLU A 104 -10.74 -19.23 -1.12
C GLU A 104 -11.99 -19.74 -1.84
N GLU A 105 -12.87 -18.85 -2.29
CA GLU A 105 -14.03 -19.21 -3.10
C GLU A 105 -13.64 -19.92 -4.41
N ALA A 106 -12.60 -19.42 -5.10
CA ALA A 106 -12.10 -20.06 -6.33
C ALA A 106 -11.53 -21.45 -6.07
N ARG A 107 -10.78 -21.65 -4.98
CA ARG A 107 -10.27 -22.97 -4.57
C ARG A 107 -11.41 -23.94 -4.26
N ASN A 108 -12.39 -23.49 -3.48
CA ASN A 108 -13.56 -24.32 -3.12
C ASN A 108 -14.37 -24.71 -4.34
N LYS A 109 -14.58 -23.78 -5.28
CA LYS A 109 -15.27 -24.05 -6.54
C LYS A 109 -14.52 -25.07 -7.38
N ALA A 110 -13.22 -24.91 -7.60
CA ALA A 110 -12.39 -25.84 -8.34
C ALA A 110 -12.41 -27.24 -7.73
N GLN A 111 -12.32 -27.35 -6.40
CA GLN A 111 -12.40 -28.61 -5.70
C GLN A 111 -13.78 -29.27 -5.84
N ALA A 112 -14.87 -28.51 -5.67
CA ALA A 112 -16.22 -29.03 -5.82
C ALA A 112 -16.50 -29.54 -7.24
N GLU A 113 -16.05 -28.81 -8.27
CA GLU A 113 -16.20 -29.23 -9.66
C GLU A 113 -15.40 -30.48 -10.00
N LEU A 114 -14.17 -30.61 -9.50
CA LEU A 114 -13.35 -31.83 -9.67
C LEU A 114 -13.99 -33.02 -8.97
N ASN A 115 -14.54 -32.84 -7.80
CA ASN A 115 -15.21 -33.90 -7.06
C ASN A 115 -16.50 -34.36 -7.77
N GLN A 116 -17.31 -33.42 -8.24
CA GLN A 116 -18.61 -33.72 -8.84
C GLN A 116 -18.50 -34.31 -10.25
N LYS A 117 -17.64 -33.73 -11.09
CA LYS A 117 -17.54 -34.13 -12.50
C LYS A 117 -16.61 -35.32 -12.75
N HIS A 118 -15.72 -35.61 -11.81
CA HIS A 118 -14.66 -36.59 -11.96
C HIS A 118 -14.53 -37.50 -10.73
N GLU A 119 -15.67 -37.88 -10.16
CA GLU A 119 -15.72 -38.76 -9.00
C GLU A 119 -14.96 -40.07 -9.26
N GLY A 120 -14.04 -40.40 -8.35
CA GLY A 120 -13.21 -41.60 -8.46
C GLY A 120 -11.98 -41.52 -9.41
N ALA A 121 -11.92 -40.48 -10.28
CA ALA A 121 -10.80 -40.29 -11.21
C ALA A 121 -9.70 -39.39 -10.65
N VAL A 122 -9.94 -38.73 -9.52
CA VAL A 122 -9.06 -37.71 -8.92
C VAL A 122 -8.68 -38.11 -7.49
N ASN A 123 -7.40 -38.03 -7.17
CA ASN A 123 -6.96 -38.14 -5.80
C ASN A 123 -7.34 -36.84 -5.02
N LEU A 124 -8.45 -36.87 -4.32
CA LEU A 124 -9.01 -35.74 -3.58
C LEU A 124 -8.02 -35.14 -2.57
N ARG A 125 -7.23 -35.97 -1.91
CA ARG A 125 -6.23 -35.52 -0.95
C ARG A 125 -5.16 -34.69 -1.65
N TYR A 126 -4.66 -35.16 -2.78
CA TYR A 126 -3.68 -34.40 -3.57
C TYR A 126 -4.24 -33.08 -4.06
N VAL A 127 -5.47 -33.06 -4.58
CA VAL A 127 -6.13 -31.83 -5.03
C VAL A 127 -6.27 -30.83 -3.89
N THR A 128 -6.73 -31.27 -2.73
CA THR A 128 -6.92 -30.39 -1.56
C THR A 128 -5.60 -29.80 -1.09
N GLU A 129 -4.53 -30.59 -1.01
CA GLU A 129 -3.21 -30.13 -0.61
C GLU A 129 -2.65 -29.12 -1.63
N ARG A 130 -2.75 -29.40 -2.93
CA ARG A 130 -2.26 -28.50 -3.99
C ARG A 130 -3.03 -27.19 -4.06
N LEU A 131 -4.37 -27.21 -3.97
CA LEU A 131 -5.18 -25.98 -3.98
C LEU A 131 -4.90 -25.09 -2.77
N ARG A 132 -4.56 -25.67 -1.64
CA ARG A 132 -4.20 -24.92 -0.43
C ARG A 132 -2.92 -24.09 -0.64
N ASP A 133 -1.96 -24.62 -1.36
CA ASP A 133 -0.65 -23.99 -1.59
C ASP A 133 -0.69 -22.89 -2.66
N ILE A 134 -1.71 -22.88 -3.52
CA ILE A 134 -1.87 -21.87 -4.58
C ILE A 134 -2.26 -20.52 -3.97
N LYS A 135 -1.58 -19.46 -4.39
CA LYS A 135 -1.70 -18.11 -3.83
C LYS A 135 -2.33 -17.07 -4.77
N ASN A 136 -2.70 -17.47 -5.98
CA ASN A 136 -3.37 -16.57 -6.93
C ASN A 136 -4.43 -17.29 -7.75
N MET A 137 -5.36 -16.52 -8.33
CA MET A 137 -6.51 -17.02 -9.08
C MET A 137 -6.12 -17.74 -10.35
N ASP A 138 -5.13 -17.25 -11.08
CA ASP A 138 -4.68 -17.81 -12.36
C ASP A 138 -4.08 -19.20 -12.17
N GLU A 139 -3.37 -19.41 -11.08
CA GLU A 139 -2.83 -20.73 -10.72
C GLU A 139 -3.93 -21.73 -10.32
N VAL A 140 -5.01 -21.29 -9.70
CA VAL A 140 -6.18 -22.15 -9.43
C VAL A 140 -6.79 -22.64 -10.73
N GLU A 141 -7.00 -21.74 -11.70
CA GLU A 141 -7.56 -22.09 -13.00
C GLU A 141 -6.62 -22.99 -13.80
N ALA A 142 -5.32 -22.72 -13.81
CA ALA A 142 -4.32 -23.54 -14.47
C ALA A 142 -4.27 -24.96 -13.89
N PHE A 143 -4.28 -25.09 -12.58
CA PHE A 143 -4.30 -26.38 -11.90
C PHE A 143 -5.59 -27.16 -12.19
N TYR A 144 -6.75 -26.51 -12.20
CA TYR A 144 -8.01 -27.14 -12.60
C TYR A 144 -7.93 -27.72 -14.01
N LYS A 145 -7.46 -26.94 -14.98
CA LYS A 145 -7.29 -27.36 -16.37
C LYS A 145 -6.32 -28.54 -16.51
N GLU A 146 -5.22 -28.52 -15.76
CA GLU A 146 -4.26 -29.63 -15.71
C GLU A 146 -4.90 -30.93 -15.20
N CYS A 147 -5.67 -30.85 -14.12
CA CYS A 147 -6.38 -32.01 -13.59
C CYS A 147 -7.36 -32.57 -14.61
N VAL A 148 -8.17 -31.74 -15.26
CA VAL A 148 -9.14 -32.17 -16.27
C VAL A 148 -8.44 -32.82 -17.49
N TYR A 149 -7.33 -32.25 -17.95
CA TYR A 149 -6.54 -32.78 -19.03
C TYR A 149 -5.97 -34.18 -18.71
N ASN A 150 -5.40 -34.32 -17.52
CA ASN A 150 -4.81 -35.63 -17.08
C ASN A 150 -5.88 -36.72 -16.93
N ILE A 151 -7.08 -36.37 -16.48
CA ILE A 151 -8.22 -37.29 -16.40
C ILE A 151 -8.58 -37.77 -17.82
N GLY A 152 -8.71 -36.85 -18.78
CA GLY A 152 -9.01 -37.16 -20.17
C GLY A 152 -8.02 -38.13 -20.79
N ILE A 153 -6.72 -37.93 -20.60
CA ILE A 153 -5.67 -38.84 -21.08
C ILE A 153 -5.78 -40.25 -20.45
N ASN A 154 -6.00 -40.32 -19.15
CA ASN A 154 -6.12 -41.59 -18.44
C ASN A 154 -7.37 -42.36 -18.90
N THR A 155 -8.46 -41.71 -19.18
CA THR A 155 -9.68 -42.29 -19.71
C THR A 155 -9.46 -42.90 -21.11
N LEU A 156 -8.76 -42.16 -21.98
CA LEU A 156 -8.41 -42.65 -23.31
C LEU A 156 -7.48 -43.90 -23.28
N ARG A 157 -6.47 -43.87 -22.41
CA ARG A 157 -5.54 -45.03 -22.26
C ARG A 157 -6.23 -46.26 -21.72
N ASN A 158 -7.17 -46.12 -20.80
CA ASN A 158 -7.90 -47.26 -20.24
C ASN A 158 -8.96 -47.80 -21.21
N GLY A 159 -9.54 -46.95 -22.07
CA GLY A 159 -10.50 -47.37 -23.10
C GLY A 159 -9.86 -48.10 -24.27
N GLU A 160 -8.56 -47.87 -24.57
CA GLU A 160 -7.80 -48.65 -25.58
C GLU A 160 -7.31 -49.99 -25.07
N ALA A 161 -7.30 -50.23 -23.75
CA ALA A 161 -6.85 -51.50 -23.18
C ALA A 161 -7.98 -52.57 -23.12
N ASP A 162 -9.24 -52.18 -23.29
CA ASP A 162 -10.42 -53.06 -23.28
C ASP A 162 -10.96 -53.37 -24.69
N GLY A 163 -10.26 -52.99 -25.71
CA GLY A 163 -10.57 -53.30 -27.13
C GLY A 163 -9.55 -54.22 -27.72
#